data_c9ece3e1c743b1b022f3c99dbc298c44
#
_entry.id   c9ece3e1c743b1b022f3c99dbc298c44
#
_cell.length_a   1.000
_cell.length_b   1.000
_cell.length_c   1.000
_cell.angle_alpha   90.00
_cell.angle_beta   90.00
_cell.angle_gamma   90.00
#
_symmetry.space_group_name_H-M   'P 1'
#
loop_
_entity.id
_entity.type
_entity.pdbx_description
1 polymer ?
#
loop_
_entity_poly.entity_id
_entity_poly.type
_entity_poly.pdbx_seq_one_letter_code
_entity_poly.pdbx_strand_id
1 'polypeptide(L)'
;KEVEYEVVRDVADNCITVCNMENFDPMGIHTGESIVIAPSQTLSNDEYHMLRTAAVKVIRHLGIIGECNIQYALDKDSSDYCIIEVLTYMYLE
;
A
#
# COMPACT_ATOMS: atom_id res chain seq x y z
N LYS A 1 6.16 1.41 -11.41
CA LYS A 1 6.19 2.37 -10.29
C LYS A 1 5.90 1.69 -8.97
N GLU A 2 6.38 2.25 -7.91
CA GLU A 2 6.18 1.73 -6.56
C GLU A 2 5.15 2.58 -5.82
N VAL A 3 4.13 1.93 -5.26
CA VAL A 3 3.01 2.57 -4.59
C VAL A 3 2.78 1.90 -3.25
N GLU A 4 2.44 2.69 -2.23
CA GLU A 4 2.15 2.19 -0.89
C GLU A 4 0.78 2.64 -0.43
N TYR A 5 0.15 1.80 0.38
CA TYR A 5 -1.12 2.12 1.05
C TYR A 5 -0.95 1.92 2.55
N GLU A 6 -1.41 2.90 3.32
CA GLU A 6 -1.59 2.77 4.75
C GLU A 6 -3.03 2.35 5.03
N VAL A 7 -3.18 1.25 5.75
CA VAL A 7 -4.49 0.63 6.01
C VAL A 7 -4.64 0.41 7.51
N VAL A 8 -5.83 0.68 8.02
CA VAL A 8 -6.16 0.40 9.43
C VAL A 8 -7.41 -0.49 9.48
N ARG A 9 -7.34 -1.55 10.27
CA ARG A 9 -8.44 -2.46 10.50
C ARG A 9 -8.64 -2.67 12.00
N ASP A 10 -9.89 -2.62 12.45
CA ASP A 10 -10.22 -2.88 13.86
C ASP A 10 -10.73 -4.30 14.07
N VAL A 11 -11.00 -4.66 15.34
CA VAL A 11 -11.49 -6.00 15.68
C VAL A 11 -12.91 -6.28 15.16
N ALA A 12 -13.66 -5.25 14.83
CA ALA A 12 -15.01 -5.36 14.28
C ALA A 12 -15.02 -5.46 12.75
N ASP A 13 -13.82 -5.60 12.13
CA ASP A 13 -13.62 -5.67 10.68
C ASP A 13 -13.94 -4.37 9.93
N ASN A 14 -13.93 -3.24 10.61
CA ASN A 14 -13.90 -1.96 9.92
C ASN A 14 -12.50 -1.77 9.35
N CYS A 15 -12.42 -1.60 8.04
CA CYS A 15 -11.15 -1.52 7.34
C CYS A 15 -11.14 -0.30 6.42
N ILE A 16 -10.20 0.60 6.61
CA ILE A 16 -10.07 1.81 5.82
C ILE A 16 -8.64 1.98 5.32
N THR A 17 -8.52 2.57 4.14
CA THR A 17 -7.24 3.05 3.66
C THR A 17 -7.10 4.51 4.11
N VAL A 18 -6.04 4.77 4.88
CA VAL A 18 -5.80 6.10 5.45
C VAL A 18 -5.21 7.04 4.41
N CYS A 19 -4.24 6.54 3.67
CA CYS A 19 -3.62 7.29 2.57
C CYS A 19 -2.91 6.34 1.62
N ASN A 20 -2.57 6.85 0.45
CA ASN A 20 -1.66 6.19 -0.47
C ASN A 20 -0.48 7.10 -0.78
N MET A 21 0.63 6.49 -1.17
CA MET A 21 1.87 7.18 -1.44
C MET A 21 2.53 6.62 -2.68
N GLU A 22 3.28 7.44 -3.35
CA GLU A 22 4.04 7.04 -4.54
C GLU A 22 5.51 7.35 -4.32
N ASN A 23 6.37 6.39 -4.64
CA ASN A 23 7.82 6.54 -4.55
C ASN A 23 8.38 6.87 -5.92
N PHE A 24 9.13 7.97 -6.03
CA PHE A 24 9.74 8.42 -7.27
C PHE A 24 11.11 7.84 -7.53
N ASP A 25 11.69 7.11 -6.59
CA ASP A 25 12.96 6.44 -6.82
C ASP A 25 12.78 5.24 -7.77
N PRO A 26 13.83 4.86 -8.50
CA PRO A 26 13.79 3.63 -9.29
C PRO A 26 13.47 2.44 -8.40
N MET A 27 12.63 1.52 -8.91
CA MET A 27 12.25 0.32 -8.17
C MET A 27 13.48 -0.52 -7.79
N GLY A 28 13.46 -1.03 -6.57
CA GLY A 28 14.55 -1.83 -6.03
C GLY A 28 15.64 -1.03 -5.36
N ILE A 29 15.59 0.30 -5.44
CA ILE A 29 16.54 1.17 -4.76
C ILE A 29 15.84 1.81 -3.57
N HIS A 30 16.13 1.30 -2.38
CA HIS A 30 15.63 1.86 -1.14
C HIS A 30 16.78 2.55 -0.42
N THR A 31 16.82 3.87 -0.55
CA THR A 31 17.78 4.68 0.19
C THR A 31 17.03 5.46 1.27
N GLY A 32 17.73 5.87 2.32
CA GLY A 32 17.13 6.70 3.36
C GLY A 32 16.71 8.09 2.88
N GLU A 33 16.99 8.41 1.61
CA GLU A 33 16.67 9.69 0.99
C GLU A 33 15.60 9.54 -0.10
N SER A 34 14.84 8.45 -0.10
CA SER A 34 13.77 8.22 -1.05
C SER A 34 12.73 9.33 -1.01
N ILE A 35 12.32 9.82 -2.19
CA ILE A 35 11.28 10.82 -2.31
C ILE A 35 9.93 10.12 -2.40
N VAL A 36 9.08 10.37 -1.41
CA VAL A 36 7.73 9.83 -1.35
C VAL A 36 6.73 10.97 -1.38
N ILE A 37 5.72 10.86 -2.24
CA ILE A 37 4.66 11.86 -2.36
C ILE A 37 3.32 11.24 -1.95
N ALA A 38 2.62 11.90 -1.05
CA ALA A 38 1.28 11.52 -0.60
C ALA A 38 0.34 12.71 -0.81
N PRO A 39 -0.85 12.50 -1.41
CA PRO A 39 -1.28 11.25 -2.05
C PRO A 39 -0.55 11.01 -3.38
N SER A 40 -0.63 9.77 -3.89
CA SER A 40 -0.06 9.43 -5.19
C SER A 40 -0.65 10.31 -6.28
N GLN A 41 0.23 10.84 -7.16
CA GLN A 41 -0.16 11.82 -8.19
C GLN A 41 -0.36 11.20 -9.57
N THR A 42 0.16 10.00 -9.81
CA THR A 42 0.20 9.42 -11.15
C THR A 42 -0.67 8.18 -11.32
N LEU A 43 -1.45 7.81 -10.30
CA LEU A 43 -2.41 6.72 -10.41
C LEU A 43 -3.69 7.19 -11.09
N SER A 44 -4.20 6.38 -12.01
CA SER A 44 -5.58 6.56 -12.51
C SER A 44 -6.58 6.18 -11.42
N ASN A 45 -7.85 6.60 -11.58
CA ASN A 45 -8.90 6.17 -10.66
C ASN A 45 -9.05 4.65 -10.60
N ASP A 46 -8.96 3.99 -11.75
CA ASP A 46 -9.08 2.53 -11.82
C ASP A 46 -7.93 1.86 -11.09
N GLU A 47 -6.71 2.34 -11.27
CA GLU A 47 -5.54 1.83 -10.56
C GLU A 47 -5.66 2.05 -9.05
N TYR A 48 -6.08 3.24 -8.66
CA TYR A 48 -6.30 3.58 -7.25
C TYR A 48 -7.29 2.61 -6.60
N HIS A 49 -8.44 2.39 -7.22
CA HIS A 49 -9.47 1.51 -6.67
C HIS A 49 -9.05 0.04 -6.70
N MET A 50 -8.34 -0.38 -7.73
CA MET A 50 -7.83 -1.75 -7.83
C MET A 50 -6.86 -2.06 -6.67
N LEU A 51 -5.89 -1.19 -6.44
CA LEU A 51 -4.90 -1.39 -5.39
C LEU A 51 -5.51 -1.26 -3.99
N ARG A 52 -6.46 -0.34 -3.82
CA ARG A 52 -7.21 -0.19 -2.57
C ARG A 52 -7.99 -1.45 -2.24
N THR A 53 -8.70 -2.00 -3.21
CA THR A 53 -9.46 -3.23 -3.04
C THR A 53 -8.55 -4.40 -2.70
N ALA A 54 -7.41 -4.50 -3.39
CA ALA A 54 -6.41 -5.54 -3.10
C ALA A 54 -5.85 -5.40 -1.68
N ALA A 55 -5.56 -4.18 -1.24
CA ALA A 55 -5.05 -3.93 0.10
C ALA A 55 -6.01 -4.42 1.18
N VAL A 56 -7.29 -4.07 1.06
CA VAL A 56 -8.32 -4.49 2.01
C VAL A 56 -8.45 -6.01 2.04
N LYS A 57 -8.44 -6.66 0.87
CA LYS A 57 -8.51 -8.14 0.80
C LYS A 57 -7.33 -8.81 1.48
N VAL A 58 -6.11 -8.31 1.24
CA VAL A 58 -4.90 -8.88 1.84
C VAL A 58 -4.93 -8.76 3.34
N ILE A 59 -5.26 -7.57 3.85
CA ILE A 59 -5.29 -7.30 5.29
C ILE A 59 -6.32 -8.19 5.99
N ARG A 60 -7.51 -8.34 5.40
CA ARG A 60 -8.55 -9.23 5.93
C ARG A 60 -8.14 -10.69 5.86
N HIS A 61 -7.55 -11.12 4.75
CA HIS A 61 -7.09 -12.51 4.58
C HIS A 61 -6.02 -12.87 5.61
N LEU A 62 -5.09 -11.96 5.89
CA LEU A 62 -4.03 -12.17 6.86
C LEU A 62 -4.53 -12.01 8.31
N GLY A 63 -5.72 -11.45 8.51
CA GLY A 63 -6.29 -11.23 9.85
C GLY A 63 -5.57 -10.15 10.64
N ILE A 64 -4.94 -9.20 9.96
CA ILE A 64 -4.19 -8.13 10.62
C ILE A 64 -5.16 -7.15 11.26
N ILE A 65 -4.89 -6.81 12.53
CA ILE A 65 -5.63 -5.80 13.30
C ILE A 65 -4.66 -4.68 13.63
N GLY A 66 -5.11 -3.44 13.47
CA GLY A 66 -4.29 -2.26 13.66
C GLY A 66 -3.80 -1.69 12.34
N GLU A 67 -2.67 -1.02 12.39
CA GLU A 67 -2.10 -0.33 11.25
C GLU A 67 -1.19 -1.24 10.43
N CYS A 68 -1.27 -1.10 9.12
CA CYS A 68 -0.51 -1.92 8.19
C CYS A 68 -0.11 -1.07 6.97
N ASN A 69 1.10 -1.29 6.48
CA ASN A 69 1.60 -0.71 5.24
C ASN A 69 1.71 -1.82 4.21
N ILE A 70 1.13 -1.61 3.02
CA ILE A 70 1.25 -2.54 1.92
C ILE A 70 1.90 -1.84 0.73
N GLN A 71 2.89 -2.50 0.13
CA GLN A 71 3.71 -1.94 -0.94
C GLN A 71 3.52 -2.74 -2.22
N TYR A 72 3.31 -2.02 -3.31
CA TYR A 72 3.08 -2.60 -4.64
C TYR A 72 4.13 -2.12 -5.64
N ALA A 73 4.47 -3.01 -6.57
CA ALA A 73 5.07 -2.64 -7.84
C ALA A 73 3.97 -2.69 -8.90
N LEU A 74 3.74 -1.57 -9.56
CA LEU A 74 2.73 -1.44 -10.62
C LEU A 74 3.43 -1.22 -11.95
N ASP A 75 3.04 -2.03 -12.97
CA ASP A 75 3.54 -1.84 -14.32
C ASP A 75 2.99 -0.51 -14.87
N LYS A 76 3.87 0.29 -15.47
CA LYS A 76 3.49 1.60 -16.01
C LYS A 76 2.65 1.50 -17.29
N ASP A 77 2.73 0.37 -17.99
CA ASP A 77 2.11 0.18 -19.31
C ASP A 77 0.90 -0.75 -19.29
N SER A 78 0.58 -1.31 -18.13
CA SER A 78 -0.55 -2.21 -17.95
C SER A 78 -1.13 -2.04 -16.55
N SER A 79 -2.19 -2.79 -16.22
CA SER A 79 -2.72 -2.82 -14.86
C SER A 79 -2.16 -3.98 -14.03
N ASP A 80 -1.09 -4.60 -14.49
CA ASP A 80 -0.44 -5.68 -13.74
C ASP A 80 0.32 -5.11 -12.56
N TYR A 81 0.19 -5.79 -11.42
CA TYR A 81 0.88 -5.40 -10.21
C TYR A 81 1.31 -6.62 -9.41
N CYS A 82 2.27 -6.43 -8.54
CA CYS A 82 2.61 -7.42 -7.52
C CYS A 82 2.77 -6.75 -6.16
N ILE A 83 2.56 -7.53 -5.12
CA ILE A 83 2.79 -7.08 -3.75
C ILE A 83 4.26 -7.33 -3.44
N ILE A 84 4.96 -6.26 -3.04
CA ILE A 84 6.37 -6.33 -2.67
C ILE A 84 6.51 -6.72 -1.20
N GLU A 85 5.76 -6.05 -0.34
CA GLU A 85 5.92 -6.18 1.10
C GLU A 85 4.66 -5.76 1.84
N VAL A 86 4.41 -6.41 2.98
CA VAL A 86 3.36 -6.03 3.93
C VAL A 86 4.02 -5.86 5.28
N LEU A 87 3.95 -4.64 5.83
CA LEU A 87 4.53 -4.31 7.13
C LEU A 87 3.40 -4.06 8.13
N THR A 88 3.47 -4.72 9.27
CA THR A 88 2.53 -4.50 10.36
C THR A 88 3.26 -3.82 11.50
N TYR A 89 2.54 -2.92 12.18
CA TYR A 89 3.03 -2.30 13.38
C TYR A 89 2.42 -3.04 14.57
N MET A 90 3.23 -3.85 15.23
CA MET A 90 2.81 -4.59 16.41
C MET A 90 3.35 -3.87 17.64
N TYR A 91 2.42 -3.53 18.55
CA TYR A 91 2.80 -3.04 19.86
C TYR A 91 2.92 -4.22 20.79
N LEU A 92 4.11 -4.46 21.28
CA LEU A 92 4.34 -5.44 22.34
C LEU A 92 4.12 -4.71 23.67
N GLU A 93 3.07 -5.10 24.34
CA GLU A 93 2.85 -4.65 25.72
C GLU A 93 3.63 -5.53 26.70
#